data_f0c3b7f1eceb8c62feae123fc7f143b5
#
_entry.id   f0c3b7f1eceb8c62feae123fc7f143b5
#
_cell.length_a   1.000
_cell.length_b   1.000
_cell.length_c   1.000
_cell.angle_alpha   90.00
_cell.angle_beta   90.00
_cell.angle_gamma   90.00
#
_symmetry.space_group_name_H-M   'P 1'
#
loop_
_entity.id
_entity.type
_entity.pdbx_description
1 polymer ?
#
loop_
_entity_poly.entity_id
_entity_poly.type
_entity_poly.pdbx_seq_one_letter_code
_entity_poly.pdbx_strand_id
1 'polypeptide(L)'
;GILKIKIRNNTNLLHSGRLRVHITIPEYRSVISMGSGNIYGESAINGTGIELKLTGSGNMELDKISSETVRCELTGSGNLKILGGSADGLNIRLTGSGNFNAQHMESNTADVSASGSGNTTLRVRDRLTVNLSGSGDVNYYGNPAVNSYISGSGKVKKKG
;
A
#
# COMPACT_ATOMS: atom_id res chain seq x y z
N GLY A 1 16.68 -10.34 -10.82
CA GLY A 1 17.70 -9.52 -10.16
C GLY A 1 17.07 -8.55 -9.15
N ILE A 2 17.89 -7.91 -8.33
CA ILE A 2 17.48 -6.90 -7.36
C ILE A 2 18.22 -5.61 -7.69
N LEU A 3 17.49 -4.53 -8.00
CA LEU A 3 18.05 -3.18 -8.09
C LEU A 3 17.95 -2.52 -6.70
N LYS A 4 19.08 -2.10 -6.15
CA LYS A 4 19.14 -1.34 -4.89
C LYS A 4 19.67 0.06 -5.14
N ILE A 5 18.90 1.06 -4.73
CA ILE A 5 19.28 2.46 -4.76
C ILE A 5 19.40 2.94 -3.32
N LYS A 6 20.58 3.35 -2.92
CA LYS A 6 20.85 3.85 -1.57
C LYS A 6 21.92 4.93 -1.60
N ILE A 7 21.88 5.83 -0.64
CA ILE A 7 22.98 6.74 -0.36
C ILE A 7 24.13 5.94 0.26
N ARG A 8 25.35 6.16 -0.20
CA ARG A 8 26.54 5.51 0.36
C ARG A 8 26.68 5.93 1.83
N ASN A 9 27.04 4.99 2.70
CA ASN A 9 27.28 5.29 4.11
C ASN A 9 28.36 6.36 4.25
N ASN A 10 28.23 7.25 5.23
CA ASN A 10 29.12 8.40 5.49
C ASN A 10 29.20 9.43 4.34
N THR A 11 28.15 9.52 3.52
CA THR A 11 28.06 10.55 2.49
C THR A 11 26.94 11.52 2.85
N ASN A 12 27.24 12.79 3.04
CA ASN A 12 26.26 13.85 3.11
C ASN A 12 25.97 14.35 1.71
N LEU A 13 24.74 14.19 1.24
CA LEU A 13 24.28 14.84 0.02
C LEU A 13 24.00 16.32 0.34
N LEU A 14 25.00 17.16 0.18
CA LEU A 14 24.80 18.62 0.17
C LEU A 14 24.22 19.00 -1.20
N HIS A 15 22.90 18.89 -1.32
CA HIS A 15 22.20 19.20 -2.56
C HIS A 15 21.05 20.16 -2.28
N SER A 16 21.02 21.28 -2.99
CA SER A 16 19.97 22.29 -2.86
C SER A 16 18.72 22.01 -3.70
N GLY A 17 18.66 20.88 -4.39
CA GLY A 17 17.56 20.49 -5.28
C GLY A 17 16.93 19.14 -4.95
N ARG A 18 15.92 18.76 -5.73
CA ARG A 18 15.28 17.43 -5.61
C ARG A 18 16.11 16.39 -6.34
N LEU A 19 16.59 15.37 -5.63
CA LEU A 19 17.20 14.20 -6.26
C LEU A 19 16.08 13.30 -6.81
N ARG A 20 16.16 13.00 -8.12
CA ARG A 20 15.24 12.08 -8.80
C ARG A 20 16.04 10.98 -9.46
N VAL A 21 15.53 9.76 -9.37
CA VAL A 21 16.07 8.60 -10.06
C VAL A 21 14.93 8.00 -10.90
N HIS A 22 15.13 7.92 -12.22
CA HIS A 22 14.20 7.29 -13.14
C HIS A 22 14.66 5.86 -13.41
N ILE A 23 13.73 4.92 -13.26
CA ILE A 23 13.99 3.50 -13.43
C ILE A 23 12.96 2.95 -14.42
N THR A 24 13.44 2.30 -15.47
CA THR A 24 12.60 1.56 -16.41
C THR A 24 13.01 0.09 -16.34
N ILE A 25 12.08 -0.77 -16.00
CA ILE A 25 12.27 -2.22 -15.95
C ILE A 25 11.08 -2.91 -16.60
N PRO A 26 11.31 -3.99 -17.36
CA PRO A 26 10.24 -4.67 -18.09
C PRO A 26 9.25 -5.40 -17.18
N GLU A 27 9.72 -5.89 -16.04
CA GLU A 27 8.91 -6.65 -15.07
C GLU A 27 9.45 -6.46 -13.66
N TYR A 28 8.57 -6.29 -12.70
CA TYR A 28 8.95 -6.29 -11.29
C TYR A 28 7.86 -6.96 -10.43
N ARG A 29 8.32 -7.66 -9.38
CA ARG A 29 7.47 -8.39 -8.43
C ARG A 29 7.41 -7.74 -7.07
N SER A 30 8.36 -6.86 -6.79
CA SER A 30 8.44 -6.19 -5.49
C SER A 30 8.96 -4.77 -5.64
N VAL A 31 8.31 -3.84 -4.93
CA VAL A 31 8.74 -2.44 -4.79
C VAL A 31 8.88 -2.14 -3.30
N ILE A 32 10.10 -1.89 -2.86
CA ILE A 32 10.41 -1.64 -1.45
C ILE A 32 10.99 -0.24 -1.29
N SER A 33 10.38 0.57 -0.44
CA SER A 33 10.87 1.87 -0.02
C SER A 33 11.18 1.87 1.47
N MET A 34 12.38 2.34 1.82
CA MET A 34 12.79 2.54 3.21
C MET A 34 13.29 3.97 3.39
N GLY A 35 12.73 4.67 4.37
CA GLY A 35 13.08 6.06 4.66
C GLY A 35 12.00 7.07 4.30
N SER A 36 12.40 8.26 3.80
CA SER A 36 11.50 9.38 3.53
C SER A 36 11.35 9.75 2.05
N GLY A 37 11.98 9.01 1.16
CA GLY A 37 11.86 9.21 -0.30
C GLY A 37 10.50 8.78 -0.82
N ASN A 38 10.03 9.42 -1.90
CA ASN A 38 8.79 9.05 -2.56
C ASN A 38 9.06 8.17 -3.78
N ILE A 39 8.13 7.25 -4.04
CA ILE A 39 8.09 6.42 -5.25
C ILE A 39 6.84 6.75 -6.05
N TYR A 40 7.01 6.95 -7.35
CA TYR A 40 5.91 7.15 -8.30
C TYR A 40 6.02 6.11 -9.41
N GLY A 41 5.03 5.24 -9.52
CA GLY A 41 4.89 4.29 -10.61
C GLY A 41 3.95 4.84 -11.68
N GLU A 42 4.51 5.26 -12.82
CA GLU A 42 3.79 5.93 -13.90
C GLU A 42 3.23 4.97 -14.95
N SER A 43 3.50 3.67 -14.80
CA SER A 43 3.06 2.62 -15.73
C SER A 43 2.31 1.52 -14.99
N ALA A 44 1.45 0.82 -15.73
CA ALA A 44 0.74 -0.33 -15.19
C ALA A 44 1.70 -1.47 -14.83
N ILE A 45 1.46 -2.06 -13.66
CA ILE A 45 2.19 -3.22 -13.15
C ILE A 45 1.32 -4.45 -13.36
N ASN A 46 1.82 -5.44 -14.09
CA ASN A 46 1.12 -6.69 -14.33
C ASN A 46 1.93 -7.85 -13.74
N GLY A 47 1.26 -8.82 -13.13
CA GLY A 47 1.95 -9.99 -12.58
C GLY A 47 1.02 -10.97 -11.88
N THR A 48 1.55 -12.09 -11.42
CA THR A 48 0.82 -13.06 -10.60
C THR A 48 0.89 -12.72 -9.11
N GLY A 49 1.99 -12.09 -8.68
CA GLY A 49 2.19 -11.67 -7.29
C GLY A 49 3.02 -10.40 -7.21
N ILE A 50 2.46 -9.36 -6.62
CA ILE A 50 3.12 -8.06 -6.43
C ILE A 50 3.24 -7.76 -4.94
N GLU A 51 4.45 -7.44 -4.50
CA GLU A 51 4.74 -7.03 -3.14
C GLU A 51 5.13 -5.54 -3.09
N LEU A 52 4.44 -4.79 -2.25
CA LEU A 52 4.68 -3.38 -2.00
C LEU A 52 5.04 -3.19 -0.52
N LYS A 53 6.23 -2.69 -0.25
CA LYS A 53 6.65 -2.43 1.13
C LYS A 53 7.12 -0.99 1.29
N LEU A 54 6.51 -0.29 2.23
CA LEU A 54 6.85 1.07 2.59
C LEU A 54 7.18 1.15 4.07
N THR A 55 8.42 1.50 4.40
CA THR A 55 8.88 1.65 5.77
C THR A 55 9.44 3.05 5.98
N GLY A 56 8.86 3.82 6.88
CA GLY A 56 9.27 5.18 7.18
C GLY A 56 8.18 6.22 6.93
N SER A 57 8.56 7.38 6.39
CA SER A 57 7.68 8.54 6.19
C SER A 57 7.51 8.93 4.72
N GLY A 58 8.12 8.21 3.80
CA GLY A 58 7.98 8.42 2.36
C GLY A 58 6.60 8.02 1.85
N ASN A 59 6.29 8.36 0.61
CA ASN A 59 5.03 7.98 -0.02
C ASN A 59 5.28 7.10 -1.25
N MET A 60 4.33 6.22 -1.53
CA MET A 60 4.31 5.40 -2.74
C MET A 60 2.98 5.61 -3.45
N GLU A 61 3.03 6.09 -4.69
CA GLU A 61 1.87 6.23 -5.55
C GLU A 61 2.09 5.44 -6.83
N LEU A 62 1.19 4.52 -7.14
CA LEU A 62 1.26 3.64 -8.30
C LEU A 62 0.01 3.82 -9.17
N ASP A 63 0.20 3.91 -10.49
CA ASP A 63 -0.91 4.16 -11.42
C ASP A 63 -1.90 2.97 -11.42
N LYS A 64 -1.50 1.84 -11.97
CA LYS A 64 -2.36 0.65 -12.05
C LYS A 64 -1.63 -0.62 -11.66
N ILE A 65 -2.33 -1.51 -10.97
CA ILE A 65 -1.85 -2.86 -10.68
C ILE A 65 -2.88 -3.87 -11.17
N SER A 66 -2.45 -4.84 -11.97
CA SER A 66 -3.27 -5.99 -12.37
C SER A 66 -2.51 -7.26 -12.00
N SER A 67 -3.00 -7.99 -11.00
CA SER A 67 -2.30 -9.14 -10.43
C SER A 67 -3.27 -10.12 -9.80
N GLU A 68 -2.88 -11.40 -9.73
CA GLU A 68 -3.65 -12.38 -8.93
C GLU A 68 -3.57 -12.02 -7.45
N THR A 69 -2.39 -11.66 -6.95
CA THR A 69 -2.22 -11.29 -5.54
C THR A 69 -1.40 -10.01 -5.41
N VAL A 70 -1.90 -9.09 -4.58
CA VAL A 70 -1.17 -7.89 -4.16
C VAL A 70 -0.99 -7.92 -2.65
N ARG A 71 0.25 -7.83 -2.21
CA ARG A 71 0.61 -7.72 -0.80
C ARG A 71 1.18 -6.34 -0.51
N CYS A 72 0.58 -5.62 0.42
CA CYS A 72 0.99 -4.28 0.83
C CYS A 72 1.38 -4.28 2.31
N GLU A 73 2.59 -3.83 2.62
CA GLU A 73 3.07 -3.66 3.99
C GLU A 73 3.50 -2.20 4.20
N LEU A 74 2.81 -1.52 5.12
CA LEU A 74 3.13 -0.15 5.53
C LEU A 74 3.57 -0.14 6.99
N THR A 75 4.73 0.43 7.25
CA THR A 75 5.23 0.64 8.62
C THR A 75 5.71 2.07 8.78
N GLY A 76 5.10 2.81 9.69
CA GLY A 76 5.46 4.20 9.98
C GLY A 76 4.34 5.20 9.65
N SER A 77 4.72 6.33 9.06
CA SER A 77 3.80 7.45 8.77
C SER A 77 3.62 7.75 7.27
N GLY A 78 4.28 7.00 6.42
CA GLY A 78 4.17 7.15 4.97
C GLY A 78 2.81 6.70 4.43
N ASN A 79 2.48 7.10 3.20
CA ASN A 79 1.22 6.74 2.56
C ASN A 79 1.47 5.90 1.32
N LEU A 80 0.62 4.88 1.10
CA LEU A 80 0.60 4.09 -0.11
C LEU A 80 -0.72 4.28 -0.83
N LYS A 81 -0.66 4.65 -2.11
CA LYS A 81 -1.82 4.87 -2.95
C LYS A 81 -1.70 4.10 -4.26
N ILE A 82 -2.78 3.40 -4.64
CA ILE A 82 -2.94 2.72 -5.91
C ILE A 82 -4.13 3.35 -6.62
N LEU A 83 -3.88 3.89 -7.82
CA LEU A 83 -4.86 4.70 -8.54
C LEU A 83 -5.87 3.88 -9.34
N GLY A 84 -5.58 2.60 -9.61
CA GLY A 84 -6.49 1.74 -10.35
C GLY A 84 -5.99 0.32 -10.52
N GLY A 85 -6.74 -0.48 -11.28
CA GLY A 85 -6.41 -1.86 -11.59
C GLY A 85 -7.29 -2.88 -10.88
N SER A 86 -6.80 -4.12 -10.78
CA SER A 86 -7.55 -5.21 -10.16
C SER A 86 -6.63 -6.27 -9.54
N ALA A 87 -7.15 -6.98 -8.52
CA ALA A 87 -6.49 -8.15 -7.95
C ALA A 87 -7.52 -9.21 -7.56
N ASP A 88 -7.14 -10.50 -7.60
CA ASP A 88 -8.00 -11.52 -7.01
C ASP A 88 -7.91 -11.48 -5.50
N GLY A 89 -6.70 -11.32 -4.95
CA GLY A 89 -6.45 -11.19 -3.53
C GLY A 89 -5.64 -9.95 -3.17
N LEU A 90 -6.12 -9.18 -2.19
CA LEU A 90 -5.44 -8.00 -1.66
C LEU A 90 -5.13 -8.21 -0.17
N ASN A 91 -3.84 -8.28 0.18
CA ASN A 91 -3.41 -8.41 1.56
C ASN A 91 -2.76 -7.12 2.04
N ILE A 92 -3.30 -6.50 3.08
CA ILE A 92 -2.83 -5.24 3.63
C ILE A 92 -2.40 -5.43 5.08
N ARG A 93 -1.15 -5.05 5.37
CA ARG A 93 -0.65 -4.90 6.73
C ARG A 93 -0.23 -3.45 6.95
N LEU A 94 -0.88 -2.77 7.86
CA LEU A 94 -0.60 -1.39 8.21
C LEU A 94 -0.21 -1.29 9.68
N THR A 95 0.94 -0.71 9.97
CA THR A 95 1.44 -0.49 11.34
C THR A 95 1.90 0.96 11.48
N GLY A 96 1.24 1.70 12.34
CA GLY A 96 1.57 3.11 12.60
C GLY A 96 0.47 4.09 12.22
N SER A 97 0.85 5.24 11.67
CA SER A 97 -0.07 6.35 11.36
C SER A 97 -0.21 6.64 9.86
N GLY A 98 0.49 5.90 9.02
CA GLY A 98 0.39 6.03 7.56
C GLY A 98 -0.94 5.56 7.01
N ASN A 99 -1.29 5.97 5.79
CA ASN A 99 -2.56 5.62 5.18
C ASN A 99 -2.36 4.76 3.94
N PHE A 100 -3.31 3.84 3.73
CA PHE A 100 -3.42 3.05 2.52
C PHE A 100 -4.69 3.46 1.75
N ASN A 101 -4.57 3.71 0.44
CA ASN A 101 -5.70 4.03 -0.41
C ASN A 101 -5.64 3.29 -1.75
N ALA A 102 -6.59 2.38 -1.97
CA ALA A 102 -6.82 1.67 -3.22
C ALA A 102 -8.31 1.66 -3.59
N GLN A 103 -9.02 2.77 -3.39
CA GLN A 103 -10.46 2.88 -3.64
C GLN A 103 -10.86 2.64 -5.11
N HIS A 104 -9.93 2.82 -6.04
CA HIS A 104 -10.15 2.64 -7.48
C HIS A 104 -9.54 1.34 -8.04
N MET A 105 -8.89 0.56 -7.19
CA MET A 105 -8.43 -0.80 -7.52
C MET A 105 -9.45 -1.80 -6.99
N GLU A 106 -10.02 -2.61 -7.87
CA GLU A 106 -11.00 -3.64 -7.48
C GLU A 106 -10.29 -4.91 -7.03
N SER A 107 -10.69 -5.46 -5.87
CA SER A 107 -10.24 -6.77 -5.43
C SER A 107 -11.41 -7.71 -5.23
N ASN A 108 -11.23 -9.00 -5.56
CA ASN A 108 -12.25 -10.01 -5.29
C ASN A 108 -12.32 -10.28 -3.78
N THR A 109 -11.17 -10.50 -3.16
CA THR A 109 -11.05 -10.69 -1.72
C THR A 109 -10.01 -9.75 -1.13
N ALA A 110 -10.21 -9.34 0.13
CA ALA A 110 -9.22 -8.56 0.85
C ALA A 110 -9.09 -8.99 2.31
N ASP A 111 -7.84 -9.05 2.78
CA ASP A 111 -7.48 -9.26 4.17
C ASP A 111 -6.70 -8.04 4.68
N VAL A 112 -7.25 -7.37 5.69
CA VAL A 112 -6.68 -6.15 6.27
C VAL A 112 -6.28 -6.41 7.71
N SER A 113 -5.01 -6.17 8.03
CA SER A 113 -4.50 -6.15 9.40
C SER A 113 -3.93 -4.77 9.68
N ALA A 114 -4.64 -3.97 10.45
CA ALA A 114 -4.25 -2.60 10.75
C ALA A 114 -4.03 -2.39 12.25
N SER A 115 -2.89 -1.80 12.60
CA SER A 115 -2.50 -1.49 13.97
C SER A 115 -1.99 -0.05 14.05
N GLY A 116 -2.63 0.77 14.87
CA GLY A 116 -2.28 2.17 15.06
C GLY A 116 -3.41 3.13 14.69
N SER A 117 -3.06 4.29 14.11
CA SER A 117 -4.01 5.37 13.81
C SER A 117 -4.18 5.64 12.32
N GLY A 118 -3.48 4.92 11.48
CA GLY A 118 -3.56 5.06 10.02
C GLY A 118 -4.86 4.49 9.45
N ASN A 119 -5.35 5.08 8.38
CA ASN A 119 -6.60 4.67 7.73
C ASN A 119 -6.33 3.80 6.51
N THR A 120 -7.24 2.88 6.26
CA THR A 120 -7.25 2.03 5.07
C THR A 120 -8.51 2.31 4.26
N THR A 121 -8.37 2.53 2.96
CA THR A 121 -9.50 2.67 2.03
C THR A 121 -9.29 1.73 0.85
N LEU A 122 -10.30 0.87 0.55
CA LEU A 122 -10.19 -0.16 -0.47
C LEU A 122 -11.55 -0.44 -1.13
N ARG A 123 -11.53 -1.13 -2.29
CA ARG A 123 -12.73 -1.63 -2.96
C ARG A 123 -12.67 -3.16 -3.03
N VAL A 124 -13.73 -3.82 -2.56
CA VAL A 124 -13.78 -5.29 -2.49
C VAL A 124 -15.13 -5.78 -2.99
N ARG A 125 -15.12 -6.87 -3.76
CA ARG A 125 -16.32 -7.43 -4.34
C ARG A 125 -16.98 -8.52 -3.48
N ASP A 126 -16.20 -9.54 -3.10
CA ASP A 126 -16.77 -10.80 -2.59
C ASP A 126 -16.57 -10.98 -1.07
N ARG A 127 -15.37 -10.78 -0.55
CA ARG A 127 -15.07 -11.00 0.88
C ARG A 127 -14.02 -10.03 1.43
N LEU A 128 -14.33 -9.46 2.57
CA LEU A 128 -13.44 -8.59 3.34
C LEU A 128 -13.26 -9.13 4.76
N THR A 129 -12.02 -9.45 5.12
CA THR A 129 -11.64 -9.78 6.50
C THR A 129 -10.82 -8.63 7.07
N VAL A 130 -11.18 -8.14 8.26
CA VAL A 130 -10.50 -7.03 8.92
C VAL A 130 -10.12 -7.39 10.34
N ASN A 131 -8.83 -7.26 10.67
CA ASN A 131 -8.31 -7.25 12.02
C ASN A 131 -7.80 -5.85 12.33
N LEU A 132 -8.52 -5.09 13.12
CA LEU A 132 -8.24 -3.70 13.43
C LEU A 132 -7.89 -3.54 14.90
N SER A 133 -6.67 -3.08 15.18
CA SER A 133 -6.20 -2.75 16.52
C SER A 133 -5.73 -1.31 16.57
N GLY A 134 -6.44 -0.47 17.28
CA GLY A 134 -6.10 0.95 17.39
C GLY A 134 -7.26 1.89 17.07
N SER A 135 -6.93 3.08 16.53
CA SER A 135 -7.89 4.17 16.31
C SER A 135 -8.13 4.51 14.83
N GLY A 136 -7.38 3.90 13.92
CA GLY A 136 -7.57 4.09 12.49
C GLY A 136 -8.85 3.45 11.97
N ASP A 137 -9.38 3.95 10.87
CA ASP A 137 -10.59 3.42 10.25
C ASP A 137 -10.26 2.56 9.01
N VAL A 138 -11.09 1.53 8.76
CA VAL A 138 -11.11 0.79 7.50
C VAL A 138 -12.37 1.17 6.73
N ASN A 139 -12.20 1.87 5.61
CA ASN A 139 -13.28 2.29 4.74
C ASN A 139 -13.30 1.39 3.50
N TYR A 140 -14.45 0.82 3.15
CA TYR A 140 -14.53 -0.05 1.99
C TYR A 140 -15.68 0.32 1.06
N TYR A 141 -15.46 0.09 -0.24
CA TYR A 141 -16.44 0.19 -1.31
C TYR A 141 -16.79 -1.21 -1.81
N GLY A 142 -18.00 -1.35 -2.34
CA GLY A 142 -18.51 -2.64 -2.83
C GLY A 142 -19.49 -3.27 -1.87
N ASN A 143 -19.77 -4.57 -2.09
CA ASN A 143 -20.78 -5.31 -1.34
C ASN A 143 -20.27 -6.68 -0.85
N PRO A 144 -19.06 -6.75 -0.27
CA PRO A 144 -18.48 -8.00 0.18
C PRO A 144 -19.21 -8.57 1.40
N ALA A 145 -19.07 -9.88 1.61
CA ALA A 145 -19.27 -10.46 2.93
C ALA A 145 -18.15 -9.97 3.86
N VAL A 146 -18.51 -9.26 4.93
CA VAL A 146 -17.54 -8.65 5.85
C VAL A 146 -17.42 -9.45 7.14
N ASN A 147 -16.19 -9.84 7.48
CA ASN A 147 -15.83 -10.38 8.79
C ASN A 147 -14.82 -9.42 9.44
N SER A 148 -15.15 -8.87 10.60
CA SER A 148 -14.28 -7.90 11.27
C SER A 148 -14.10 -8.19 12.75
N TYR A 149 -12.84 -8.13 13.19
CA TYR A 149 -12.44 -8.15 14.58
C TYR A 149 -11.78 -6.81 14.92
N ILE A 150 -12.38 -6.08 15.86
CA ILE A 150 -11.94 -4.73 16.21
C ILE A 150 -11.55 -4.69 17.68
N SER A 151 -10.32 -4.26 17.95
CA SER A 151 -9.81 -3.97 19.28
C SER A 151 -9.31 -2.52 19.31
N GLY A 152 -10.09 -1.63 19.87
CA GLY A 152 -9.79 -0.20 19.93
C GLY A 152 -10.97 0.68 19.53
N SER A 153 -10.67 1.93 19.14
CA SER A 153 -11.68 2.95 18.81
C SER A 153 -11.95 3.09 17.30
N GLY A 154 -11.18 2.41 16.48
CA GLY A 154 -11.34 2.43 15.03
C GLY A 154 -12.62 1.76 14.57
N LYS A 155 -13.01 2.02 13.33
CA LYS A 155 -14.28 1.53 12.75
C LYS A 155 -14.07 0.94 11.36
N VAL A 156 -14.88 -0.06 11.03
CA VAL A 156 -15.03 -0.57 9.67
C VAL A 156 -16.30 0.03 9.08
N LYS A 157 -16.16 0.79 7.98
CA LYS A 157 -17.24 1.60 7.40
C LYS A 157 -17.41 1.32 5.92
N LYS A 158 -18.63 1.02 5.50
CA LYS A 158 -18.99 1.00 4.09
C LYS A 158 -19.10 2.42 3.55
N LYS A 159 -18.55 2.66 2.35
CA LYS A 159 -18.59 3.92 1.62
C LYS A 159 -19.22 3.70 0.25
N GLY A 160 -20.34 4.33 -0.01
CA GLY A 160 -21.03 4.34 -1.31
C GLY A 160 -21.70 3.04 -1.71
#